data_cb655b136cf7fcb008d0e46b23a19e42
#
_entry.id   cb655b136cf7fcb008d0e46b23a19e42
#
_cell.length_a   1.000
_cell.length_b   1.000
_cell.length_c   1.000
_cell.angle_alpha   90.00
_cell.angle_beta   90.00
_cell.angle_gamma   90.00
#
_symmetry.space_group_name_H-M   'P 1'
#
loop_
_entity.id
_entity.type
_entity.pdbx_description
1 polymer ?
#
loop_
_entity_poly.entity_id
_entity_poly.type
_entity_poly.pdbx_seq_one_letter_code
_entity_poly.pdbx_strand_id
1 'polypeptide(L)'
;MKYIKSLIKLSLLVAFTCLTFTVNSPEVLAEQTTGIIRGSVTDESGNPVSGASVQITHIPSGSKSSTSSGNSGAFYSRGLRLGGPFKVTVTKSGQSSVRNNIFTRLGSESNVSFSLGSSGVEEIVVTAKASDFSGLGVGPGSTFDAEDISTLPSIDRDIKDIAKLDPFVTVDNNDQLSFAGGMPRLIGFIIDGVSANDSYGLSSNAYPTNRMPLSIDVIDQVSVKIANFDAELGEASSGNIVLTTKAGTNDFHGSFTIESSQTSGDEPFGEKADNADPDTELFSIALQGPIIKDKLFFSFGYEKYEASDPIQMQAFQSGL
;
A
#
# COMPACT_ATOMS: atom_id res chain seq x y z
N MET A 1 -45.54 -15.69 13.86
CA MET A 1 -45.27 -15.96 12.43
C MET A 1 -45.46 -14.77 11.49
N LYS A 2 -46.45 -13.89 11.65
CA LYS A 2 -46.64 -12.70 10.79
C LYS A 2 -45.50 -11.69 10.89
N TYR A 3 -44.96 -11.40 12.08
CA TYR A 3 -43.85 -10.45 12.29
C TYR A 3 -42.52 -10.91 11.69
N ILE A 4 -42.22 -12.19 11.74
CA ILE A 4 -40.96 -12.74 11.17
C ILE A 4 -40.97 -12.62 9.63
N LYS A 5 -42.11 -12.87 8.98
CA LYS A 5 -42.26 -12.69 7.53
C LYS A 5 -42.15 -11.22 7.10
N SER A 6 -42.60 -10.29 7.95
CA SER A 6 -42.47 -8.86 7.71
C SER A 6 -41.02 -8.38 7.85
N LEU A 7 -40.28 -8.86 8.85
CA LEU A 7 -38.89 -8.58 9.03
C LEU A 7 -38.02 -9.10 7.87
N ILE A 8 -38.27 -10.32 7.40
CA ILE A 8 -37.55 -10.88 6.24
C ILE A 8 -37.83 -10.07 4.97
N LYS A 9 -39.07 -9.64 4.75
CA LYS A 9 -39.40 -8.78 3.59
C LYS A 9 -38.74 -7.40 3.69
N LEU A 10 -38.63 -6.81 4.88
CA LEU A 10 -37.99 -5.53 5.10
C LEU A 10 -36.49 -5.66 4.89
N SER A 11 -35.85 -6.73 5.38
CA SER A 11 -34.40 -6.96 5.16
C SER A 11 -34.06 -7.23 3.68
N LEU A 12 -34.92 -7.94 2.94
CA LEU A 12 -34.78 -8.16 1.51
C LEU A 12 -34.96 -6.85 0.71
N LEU A 13 -35.88 -5.98 1.14
CA LEU A 13 -36.08 -4.67 0.50
C LEU A 13 -34.89 -3.75 0.71
N VAL A 14 -34.31 -3.72 1.93
CA VAL A 14 -33.09 -2.95 2.24
C VAL A 14 -31.88 -3.50 1.48
N ALA A 15 -31.73 -4.82 1.39
CA ALA A 15 -30.68 -5.44 0.61
C ALA A 15 -30.79 -5.13 -0.89
N PHE A 16 -32.02 -5.12 -1.42
CA PHE A 16 -32.29 -4.79 -2.83
C PHE A 16 -32.06 -3.30 -3.14
N THR A 17 -32.42 -2.39 -2.23
CA THR A 17 -32.12 -0.95 -2.39
C THR A 17 -30.63 -0.66 -2.28
N CYS A 18 -29.87 -1.32 -1.41
CA CYS A 18 -28.42 -1.23 -1.40
C CYS A 18 -27.78 -1.72 -2.72
N LEU A 19 -28.30 -2.78 -3.32
CA LEU A 19 -27.79 -3.33 -4.57
C LEU A 19 -28.00 -2.40 -5.77
N THR A 20 -29.07 -1.60 -5.79
CA THR A 20 -29.36 -0.65 -6.89
C THR A 20 -28.53 0.64 -6.81
N PHE A 21 -27.99 1.00 -5.65
CA PHE A 21 -27.10 2.17 -5.50
C PHE A 21 -25.70 1.93 -6.04
N THR A 22 -25.25 0.69 -6.22
CA THR A 22 -23.89 0.37 -6.69
C THR A 22 -23.69 0.47 -8.20
N VAL A 23 -24.75 0.68 -8.99
CA VAL A 23 -24.70 0.61 -10.46
C VAL A 23 -24.33 1.95 -11.12
N ASN A 24 -24.34 3.06 -10.39
CA ASN A 24 -24.02 4.39 -10.92
C ASN A 24 -22.92 5.12 -10.11
N SER A 25 -21.97 4.39 -9.55
CA SER A 25 -20.78 5.06 -9.02
C SER A 25 -19.96 5.59 -10.21
N PRO A 26 -19.68 6.91 -10.30
CA PRO A 26 -18.69 7.38 -11.24
C PRO A 26 -17.40 6.59 -10.99
N GLU A 27 -16.72 6.20 -12.06
CA GLU A 27 -15.36 5.64 -11.95
C GLU A 27 -14.52 6.69 -11.21
N VAL A 28 -14.36 6.51 -9.91
CA VAL A 28 -13.36 7.23 -9.16
C VAL A 28 -12.04 6.69 -9.69
N LEU A 29 -11.31 7.53 -10.42
CA LEU A 29 -9.98 7.21 -10.92
C LEU A 29 -9.05 7.07 -9.72
N ALA A 30 -9.05 5.92 -9.09
CA ALA A 30 -8.08 5.54 -8.07
C ALA A 30 -6.74 5.16 -8.75
N GLU A 31 -6.22 6.06 -9.58
CA GLU A 31 -4.99 5.82 -10.35
C GLU A 31 -3.78 5.69 -9.42
N GLN A 32 -3.86 6.27 -8.24
CA GLN A 32 -2.75 6.31 -7.28
C GLN A 32 -2.60 5.04 -6.43
N THR A 33 -3.60 4.19 -6.40
CA THR A 33 -3.60 2.94 -5.61
C THR A 33 -3.53 1.69 -6.48
N THR A 34 -3.28 1.88 -7.78
CA THR A 34 -3.21 0.78 -8.75
C THR A 34 -1.87 0.77 -9.48
N GLY A 35 -1.50 -0.41 -9.94
CA GLY A 35 -0.29 -0.62 -10.73
C GLY A 35 -0.50 -0.29 -12.21
N ILE A 36 0.60 0.09 -12.84
CA ILE A 36 0.66 0.41 -14.27
C ILE A 36 1.74 -0.46 -14.92
N ILE A 37 1.37 -1.09 -16.04
CA ILE A 37 2.33 -1.75 -16.93
C ILE A 37 2.26 -1.09 -18.30
N ARG A 38 3.40 -0.62 -18.75
CA ARG A 38 3.61 0.01 -20.04
C ARG A 38 4.63 -0.79 -20.85
N GLY A 39 4.50 -0.79 -22.15
CA GLY A 39 5.50 -1.50 -22.96
C GLY A 39 5.45 -1.18 -24.42
N SER A 40 6.38 -1.84 -25.16
CA SER A 40 6.47 -1.75 -26.60
C SER A 40 6.55 -3.14 -27.22
N VAL A 41 5.98 -3.27 -28.40
CA VAL A 41 5.99 -4.50 -29.20
C VAL A 41 6.64 -4.20 -30.53
N THR A 42 7.71 -4.93 -30.85
CA THR A 42 8.44 -4.84 -32.13
C THR A 42 8.47 -6.19 -32.82
N ASP A 43 8.73 -6.20 -34.13
CA ASP A 43 9.10 -7.39 -34.89
C ASP A 43 10.61 -7.71 -34.74
N GLU A 44 11.08 -8.79 -35.38
CA GLU A 44 12.50 -9.18 -35.41
C GLU A 44 13.43 -8.10 -35.99
N SER A 45 12.89 -7.25 -36.86
CA SER A 45 13.63 -6.16 -37.49
C SER A 45 13.63 -4.89 -36.68
N GLY A 46 12.95 -4.88 -35.48
CA GLY A 46 12.83 -3.73 -34.63
C GLY A 46 11.70 -2.74 -35.00
N ASN A 47 10.89 -3.08 -36.05
CA ASN A 47 9.76 -2.22 -36.42
C ASN A 47 8.61 -2.38 -35.43
N PRO A 48 7.84 -1.31 -35.15
CA PRO A 48 6.71 -1.36 -34.25
C PRO A 48 5.58 -2.24 -34.79
N VAL A 49 5.02 -3.10 -33.93
CA VAL A 49 3.88 -3.96 -34.28
C VAL A 49 2.59 -3.35 -33.70
N SER A 50 1.72 -2.91 -34.60
CA SER A 50 0.40 -2.36 -34.24
C SER A 50 -0.65 -3.45 -34.08
N GLY A 51 -1.59 -3.29 -33.15
CA GLY A 51 -2.73 -4.19 -32.94
C GLY A 51 -2.33 -5.59 -32.46
N ALA A 52 -1.20 -5.74 -31.78
CA ALA A 52 -0.89 -6.96 -31.05
C ALA A 52 -1.77 -7.05 -29.80
N SER A 53 -2.34 -8.21 -29.54
CA SER A 53 -3.12 -8.46 -28.31
C SER A 53 -2.16 -8.66 -27.14
N VAL A 54 -2.36 -7.90 -26.07
CA VAL A 54 -1.57 -7.96 -24.85
C VAL A 54 -2.46 -8.44 -23.72
N GLN A 55 -2.16 -9.61 -23.17
CA GLN A 55 -2.85 -10.17 -22.01
C GLN A 55 -1.92 -10.10 -20.78
N ILE A 56 -2.41 -9.47 -19.73
CA ILE A 56 -1.70 -9.30 -18.45
C ILE A 56 -2.45 -10.13 -17.40
N THR A 57 -1.75 -11.06 -16.77
CA THR A 57 -2.32 -11.95 -15.76
C THR A 57 -1.56 -11.80 -14.46
N HIS A 58 -2.25 -11.41 -13.38
CA HIS A 58 -1.71 -11.44 -12.03
C HIS A 58 -1.75 -12.87 -11.51
N ILE A 59 -0.60 -13.50 -11.32
CA ILE A 59 -0.51 -14.93 -11.02
C ILE A 59 -1.16 -15.28 -9.68
N PRO A 60 -0.92 -14.54 -8.56
CA PRO A 60 -1.48 -14.92 -7.26
C PRO A 60 -3.01 -14.86 -7.17
N SER A 61 -3.67 -13.99 -7.94
CA SER A 61 -5.15 -13.86 -7.91
C SER A 61 -5.85 -14.41 -9.15
N GLY A 62 -5.10 -14.78 -10.20
CA GLY A 62 -5.68 -15.17 -11.48
C GLY A 62 -6.37 -14.04 -12.25
N SER A 63 -6.35 -12.79 -11.74
CA SER A 63 -7.00 -11.66 -12.41
C SER A 63 -6.31 -11.31 -13.73
N LYS A 64 -7.12 -10.96 -14.75
CA LYS A 64 -6.64 -10.72 -16.12
C LYS A 64 -7.06 -9.33 -16.59
N SER A 65 -6.14 -8.64 -17.24
CA SER A 65 -6.38 -7.42 -18.00
C SER A 65 -5.93 -7.61 -19.44
N SER A 66 -6.59 -6.96 -20.39
CA SER A 66 -6.27 -7.07 -21.80
C SER A 66 -6.22 -5.69 -22.43
N THR A 67 -5.22 -5.45 -23.25
CA THR A 67 -5.05 -4.24 -24.05
C THR A 67 -4.47 -4.59 -25.42
N SER A 68 -4.22 -3.62 -26.28
CA SER A 68 -3.59 -3.83 -27.58
C SER A 68 -2.54 -2.76 -27.86
N SER A 69 -1.53 -3.11 -28.63
CA SER A 69 -0.52 -2.15 -29.07
C SER A 69 -1.06 -1.16 -30.09
N GLY A 70 -0.71 0.12 -29.94
CA GLY A 70 -1.01 1.18 -30.88
C GLY A 70 -0.12 1.18 -32.12
N ASN A 71 -0.26 2.20 -32.97
CA ASN A 71 0.49 2.32 -34.22
C ASN A 71 2.01 2.42 -34.03
N SER A 72 2.46 2.92 -32.88
CA SER A 72 3.87 2.98 -32.48
C SER A 72 4.37 1.69 -31.84
N GLY A 73 3.57 0.63 -31.80
CA GLY A 73 3.86 -0.59 -31.08
C GLY A 73 3.71 -0.46 -29.54
N ALA A 74 3.46 0.72 -29.02
CA ALA A 74 3.32 0.96 -27.59
C ALA A 74 1.96 0.45 -27.08
N PHE A 75 1.96 -0.08 -25.85
CA PHE A 75 0.75 -0.42 -25.10
C PHE A 75 0.82 0.13 -23.69
N TYR A 76 -0.35 0.30 -23.09
CA TYR A 76 -0.52 0.83 -21.74
C TYR A 76 -1.67 0.10 -21.05
N SER A 77 -1.44 -0.34 -19.82
CA SER A 77 -2.46 -0.94 -18.96
C SER A 77 -2.37 -0.38 -17.56
N ARG A 78 -3.46 0.16 -17.07
CA ARG A 78 -3.62 0.74 -15.74
C ARG A 78 -4.72 0.02 -14.96
N GLY A 79 -4.88 0.37 -13.70
CA GLY A 79 -5.88 -0.27 -12.84
C GLY A 79 -5.49 -1.70 -12.46
N LEU A 80 -4.19 -2.04 -12.53
CA LEU A 80 -3.68 -3.35 -12.14
C LEU A 80 -3.52 -3.41 -10.63
N ARG A 81 -3.53 -4.61 -10.06
CA ARG A 81 -3.15 -4.83 -8.67
C ARG A 81 -1.71 -4.39 -8.46
N LEU A 82 -1.36 -3.95 -7.25
CA LEU A 82 0.01 -3.73 -6.86
C LEU A 82 0.72 -5.06 -6.54
N GLY A 83 2.05 -5.03 -6.53
CA GLY A 83 2.85 -6.22 -6.33
C GLY A 83 2.95 -7.09 -7.59
N GLY A 84 2.78 -8.39 -7.45
CA GLY A 84 2.93 -9.38 -8.53
C GLY A 84 3.18 -10.77 -7.95
N PRO A 85 3.76 -11.70 -8.73
CA PRO A 85 4.22 -11.53 -10.11
C PRO A 85 3.10 -11.50 -11.14
N PHE A 86 3.30 -10.70 -12.20
CA PHE A 86 2.48 -10.70 -13.38
C PHE A 86 3.14 -11.48 -14.52
N LYS A 87 2.30 -12.13 -15.32
CA LYS A 87 2.63 -12.69 -16.61
C LYS A 87 2.03 -11.84 -17.71
N VAL A 88 2.85 -11.33 -18.62
CA VAL A 88 2.38 -10.57 -19.78
C VAL A 88 2.63 -11.40 -21.03
N THR A 89 1.58 -11.64 -21.80
CA THR A 89 1.61 -12.39 -23.04
C THR A 89 1.17 -11.49 -24.19
N VAL A 90 2.01 -11.37 -25.19
CA VAL A 90 1.73 -10.60 -26.40
C VAL A 90 1.56 -11.55 -27.58
N THR A 91 0.48 -11.39 -28.35
CA THR A 91 0.19 -12.23 -29.51
C THR A 91 -0.19 -11.41 -30.73
N LYS A 92 0.34 -11.81 -31.89
CA LYS A 92 -0.01 -11.24 -33.22
C LYS A 92 0.22 -12.26 -34.31
N SER A 93 -0.77 -12.48 -35.15
CA SER A 93 -0.64 -13.32 -36.37
C SER A 93 -0.02 -14.72 -36.13
N GLY A 94 -0.35 -15.36 -35.01
CA GLY A 94 0.16 -16.68 -34.63
C GLY A 94 1.52 -16.67 -33.92
N GLN A 95 2.17 -15.51 -33.83
CA GLN A 95 3.39 -15.34 -33.02
C GLN A 95 3.02 -14.96 -31.59
N SER A 96 3.83 -15.36 -30.60
CA SER A 96 3.62 -15.10 -29.19
C SER A 96 4.95 -14.83 -28.48
N SER A 97 4.96 -13.83 -27.61
CA SER A 97 6.08 -13.54 -26.71
C SER A 97 5.55 -13.39 -25.29
N VAL A 98 6.26 -13.92 -24.29
CA VAL A 98 5.83 -13.98 -22.90
C VAL A 98 6.92 -13.43 -21.99
N ARG A 99 6.51 -12.62 -21.01
CA ARG A 99 7.38 -12.21 -19.91
C ARG A 99 6.71 -12.52 -18.58
N ASN A 100 7.47 -13.13 -17.70
CA ASN A 100 7.06 -13.49 -16.34
C ASN A 100 7.76 -12.59 -15.33
N ASN A 101 7.35 -12.68 -14.06
CA ASN A 101 7.96 -12.01 -12.92
C ASN A 101 7.99 -10.47 -13.06
N ILE A 102 6.92 -9.89 -13.59
CA ILE A 102 6.75 -8.45 -13.64
C ILE A 102 6.02 -8.02 -12.36
N PHE A 103 6.53 -6.99 -11.71
CA PHE A 103 5.95 -6.42 -10.50
C PHE A 103 5.53 -4.99 -10.74
N THR A 104 4.42 -4.60 -10.16
CA THR A 104 3.92 -3.22 -10.17
C THR A 104 4.16 -2.58 -8.80
N ARG A 105 4.48 -1.30 -8.79
CA ARG A 105 4.71 -0.52 -7.57
C ARG A 105 3.85 0.73 -7.56
N LEU A 106 3.50 1.15 -6.36
CA LEU A 106 2.76 2.37 -6.11
C LEU A 106 3.52 3.59 -6.65
N GLY A 107 2.84 4.41 -7.44
CA GLY A 107 3.41 5.64 -7.98
C GLY A 107 4.51 5.46 -9.05
N SER A 108 4.68 4.25 -9.60
CA SER A 108 5.65 4.00 -10.67
C SER A 108 5.07 3.11 -11.78
N GLU A 109 5.60 3.29 -13.00
CA GLU A 109 5.23 2.47 -14.16
C GLU A 109 6.25 1.33 -14.34
N SER A 110 5.76 0.11 -14.56
CA SER A 110 6.60 -1.03 -14.95
C SER A 110 6.74 -1.07 -16.46
N ASN A 111 7.97 -0.91 -16.95
CA ASN A 111 8.26 -0.87 -18.38
C ASN A 111 8.73 -2.23 -18.89
N VAL A 112 8.10 -2.74 -19.95
CA VAL A 112 8.43 -4.02 -20.57
C VAL A 112 8.50 -3.90 -22.11
N SER A 113 9.40 -4.65 -22.73
CA SER A 113 9.52 -4.69 -24.19
C SER A 113 9.40 -6.12 -24.71
N PHE A 114 8.75 -6.27 -25.85
CA PHE A 114 8.49 -7.55 -26.51
C PHE A 114 8.99 -7.50 -27.94
N SER A 115 9.66 -8.59 -28.37
CA SER A 115 9.96 -8.84 -29.76
C SER A 115 9.16 -10.05 -30.24
N LEU A 116 8.43 -9.92 -31.34
CA LEU A 116 7.68 -11.00 -31.95
C LEU A 116 8.53 -11.59 -33.07
N GLY A 117 9.02 -12.83 -32.88
CA GLY A 117 9.84 -13.58 -33.83
C GLY A 117 9.11 -14.77 -34.44
N SER A 118 9.66 -15.36 -35.49
CA SER A 118 9.06 -16.46 -36.23
C SER A 118 9.16 -17.85 -35.58
N SER A 119 9.85 -18.00 -34.47
CA SER A 119 10.18 -19.29 -33.88
C SER A 119 9.91 -19.34 -32.37
N GLY A 120 8.70 -19.73 -32.01
CA GLY A 120 8.42 -20.21 -30.64
C GLY A 120 8.07 -19.14 -29.59
N VAL A 121 7.65 -19.61 -28.42
CA VAL A 121 7.41 -18.79 -27.24
C VAL A 121 8.77 -18.44 -26.64
N GLU A 122 9.20 -17.20 -26.78
CA GLU A 122 10.38 -16.70 -26.08
C GLU A 122 9.97 -16.34 -24.66
N GLU A 123 10.35 -17.17 -23.69
CA GLU A 123 10.14 -16.91 -22.28
C GLU A 123 11.37 -16.19 -21.73
N ILE A 124 11.23 -14.89 -21.51
CA ILE A 124 12.26 -14.09 -20.85
C ILE A 124 11.87 -13.88 -19.39
N VAL A 125 12.63 -14.45 -18.48
CA VAL A 125 12.50 -14.21 -17.04
C VAL A 125 13.17 -12.88 -16.73
N VAL A 126 12.36 -11.88 -16.39
CA VAL A 126 12.87 -10.57 -15.93
C VAL A 126 13.10 -10.67 -14.43
N THR A 127 14.35 -10.70 -14.02
CA THR A 127 14.78 -10.69 -12.61
C THR A 127 15.13 -9.29 -12.09
N ALA A 128 14.97 -8.27 -12.92
CA ALA A 128 15.31 -6.91 -12.52
C ALA A 128 14.21 -6.32 -11.60
N LYS A 129 14.56 -6.00 -10.36
CA LYS A 129 13.81 -4.98 -9.59
C LYS A 129 13.79 -3.72 -10.47
N ALA A 130 12.59 -3.15 -10.68
CA ALA A 130 12.50 -1.86 -11.35
C ALA A 130 13.43 -0.89 -10.62
N SER A 131 14.33 -0.22 -11.34
CA SER A 131 15.19 0.79 -10.71
C SER A 131 14.31 1.92 -10.17
N ASP A 132 14.55 2.36 -8.96
CA ASP A 132 13.78 3.40 -8.25
C ASP A 132 13.69 4.74 -9.00
N PHE A 133 14.35 4.87 -10.15
CA PHE A 133 14.39 6.08 -10.98
C PHE A 133 13.56 6.03 -12.27
N SER A 134 12.79 4.99 -12.52
CA SER A 134 12.06 4.84 -13.79
C SER A 134 10.57 5.14 -13.68
N GLY A 135 10.18 6.27 -13.16
CA GLY A 135 8.77 6.63 -13.13
C GLY A 135 8.56 8.11 -13.30
N LEU A 136 7.50 8.48 -13.95
CA LEU A 136 6.94 9.83 -13.97
C LEU A 136 6.35 10.21 -12.60
N GLY A 137 6.96 9.74 -11.52
CA GLY A 137 6.66 10.25 -10.19
C GLY A 137 7.07 11.72 -10.14
N VAL A 138 6.09 12.59 -10.04
CA VAL A 138 6.35 14.02 -9.96
C VAL A 138 6.88 14.35 -8.56
N GLY A 139 8.20 14.40 -8.41
CA GLY A 139 8.87 14.74 -7.17
C GLY A 139 9.72 13.61 -6.57
N PRO A 140 10.62 13.95 -5.64
CA PRO A 140 11.41 12.96 -4.91
C PRO A 140 10.54 12.16 -3.94
N GLY A 141 10.88 10.90 -3.73
CA GLY A 141 10.20 10.03 -2.79
C GLY A 141 10.69 8.59 -2.87
N SER A 142 10.32 7.80 -1.90
CA SER A 142 10.67 6.38 -1.78
C SER A 142 9.41 5.52 -1.71
N THR A 143 9.48 4.31 -2.27
CA THR A 143 8.38 3.33 -2.19
C THR A 143 8.92 2.03 -1.63
N PHE A 144 8.26 1.53 -0.59
CA PHE A 144 8.58 0.29 0.11
C PHE A 144 7.47 -0.73 -0.15
N ASP A 145 7.82 -1.93 -0.56
CA ASP A 145 6.88 -3.03 -0.75
C ASP A 145 6.77 -3.91 0.50
N ALA A 146 5.87 -4.90 0.48
CA ALA A 146 5.62 -5.77 1.62
C ALA A 146 6.86 -6.57 2.06
N GLU A 147 7.77 -6.90 1.13
CA GLU A 147 9.04 -7.58 1.44
C GLU A 147 9.99 -6.61 2.17
N ASP A 148 10.12 -5.39 1.66
CA ASP A 148 10.90 -4.34 2.31
C ASP A 148 10.38 -4.09 3.73
N ILE A 149 9.06 -3.91 3.89
CA ILE A 149 8.41 -3.65 5.17
C ILE A 149 8.64 -4.79 6.17
N SER A 150 8.55 -6.04 5.73
CA SER A 150 8.69 -7.21 6.59
C SER A 150 10.11 -7.46 7.08
N THR A 151 11.11 -6.97 6.35
CA THR A 151 12.54 -7.14 6.67
C THR A 151 13.12 -6.00 7.51
N LEU A 152 12.40 -4.89 7.60
CA LEU A 152 12.85 -3.73 8.36
C LEU A 152 12.64 -3.93 9.86
N PRO A 153 13.67 -3.66 10.67
CA PRO A 153 13.50 -3.64 12.11
C PRO A 153 12.65 -2.41 12.49
N SER A 154 11.47 -2.66 12.99
CA SER A 154 10.60 -1.63 13.57
C SER A 154 10.38 -1.97 15.04
N ILE A 155 10.68 -1.02 15.93
CA ILE A 155 10.52 -1.19 17.38
C ILE A 155 9.06 -0.97 17.75
N ASP A 156 8.44 0.03 17.14
CA ASP A 156 7.08 0.45 17.47
C ASP A 156 6.02 -0.09 16.51
N ARG A 157 6.45 -0.75 15.44
CA ARG A 157 5.59 -1.26 14.34
C ARG A 157 4.65 -0.16 13.81
N ASP A 158 5.21 1.03 13.64
CA ASP A 158 4.49 2.19 13.11
C ASP A 158 5.04 2.58 11.72
N ILE A 159 4.19 3.23 10.92
CA ILE A 159 4.55 3.73 9.59
C ILE A 159 5.73 4.72 9.62
N LYS A 160 5.92 5.39 10.74
CA LYS A 160 7.04 6.31 10.96
C LYS A 160 8.38 5.62 10.82
N ASP A 161 8.48 4.36 11.26
CA ASP A 161 9.69 3.55 11.14
C ASP A 161 10.04 3.27 9.68
N ILE A 162 9.03 3.14 8.83
CA ILE A 162 9.21 2.98 7.38
C ILE A 162 9.50 4.33 6.73
N ALA A 163 8.71 5.35 7.06
CA ALA A 163 8.86 6.67 6.46
C ALA A 163 10.25 7.30 6.69
N LYS A 164 10.84 7.11 7.89
CA LYS A 164 12.19 7.62 8.22
C LYS A 164 13.34 6.98 7.44
N LEU A 165 13.07 5.93 6.65
CA LEU A 165 14.07 5.39 5.72
C LEU A 165 14.27 6.26 4.50
N ASP A 166 13.31 7.13 4.19
CA ASP A 166 13.53 8.18 3.20
C ASP A 166 14.47 9.25 3.79
N PRO A 167 15.56 9.62 3.08
CA PRO A 167 16.56 10.56 3.60
C PRO A 167 16.03 11.97 3.94
N PHE A 168 14.90 12.35 3.39
CA PHE A 168 14.25 13.64 3.64
C PHE A 168 13.21 13.60 4.76
N VAL A 169 12.99 12.44 5.36
CA VAL A 169 12.04 12.27 6.45
C VAL A 169 12.79 12.20 7.78
N THR A 170 12.35 12.98 8.72
CA THR A 170 12.88 12.97 10.09
C THR A 170 11.74 12.76 11.09
N VAL A 171 12.05 12.13 12.21
CA VAL A 171 11.17 12.01 13.37
C VAL A 171 11.82 12.79 14.51
N ASP A 172 11.10 13.70 15.11
CA ASP A 172 11.63 14.51 16.23
C ASP A 172 11.51 13.77 17.57
N ASN A 173 11.98 14.41 18.65
CA ASN A 173 11.93 13.84 20.00
C ASN A 173 10.50 13.70 20.56
N ASN A 174 9.51 14.29 19.91
CA ASN A 174 8.10 14.18 20.27
C ASN A 174 7.38 13.15 19.38
N ASP A 175 8.14 12.31 18.70
CA ASP A 175 7.63 11.29 17.77
C ASP A 175 6.81 11.86 16.59
N GLN A 176 7.16 13.07 16.14
CA GLN A 176 6.48 13.76 15.04
C GLN A 176 7.28 13.63 13.74
N LEU A 177 6.59 13.26 12.66
CA LEU A 177 7.15 13.21 11.32
C LEU A 177 7.36 14.62 10.75
N SER A 178 8.48 14.84 10.10
CA SER A 178 8.76 16.05 9.31
C SER A 178 9.33 15.67 7.96
N PHE A 179 8.78 16.21 6.89
CA PHE A 179 9.25 16.02 5.53
C PHE A 179 10.01 17.27 5.08
N ALA A 180 11.31 17.12 4.82
CA ALA A 180 12.20 18.20 4.42
C ALA A 180 12.09 19.45 5.33
N GLY A 181 11.87 19.27 6.62
CA GLY A 181 11.68 20.36 7.59
C GLY A 181 10.26 20.98 7.60
N GLY A 182 9.32 20.41 6.88
CA GLY A 182 7.92 20.85 6.88
C GLY A 182 7.18 20.48 8.16
N MET A 183 6.07 21.16 8.42
CA MET A 183 5.25 20.91 9.61
C MET A 183 4.55 19.55 9.53
N PRO A 184 4.59 18.72 10.61
CA PRO A 184 3.95 17.41 10.66
C PRO A 184 2.47 17.40 10.26
N ARG A 185 1.71 18.38 10.72
CA ARG A 185 0.26 18.53 10.44
C ARG A 185 -0.08 18.81 8.98
N LEU A 186 0.92 19.16 8.16
CA LEU A 186 0.76 19.47 6.73
C LEU A 186 1.17 18.30 5.83
N ILE A 187 1.42 17.13 6.41
CA ILE A 187 1.65 15.89 5.70
C ILE A 187 0.31 15.29 5.32
N GLY A 188 0.15 14.86 4.08
CA GLY A 188 -1.02 14.10 3.64
C GLY A 188 -0.86 12.62 3.96
N PHE A 189 -1.95 12.01 4.42
CA PHE A 189 -2.01 10.59 4.73
C PHE A 189 -3.16 9.94 3.98
N ILE A 190 -2.84 9.03 3.07
CA ILE A 190 -3.81 8.42 2.15
C ILE A 190 -3.74 6.90 2.29
N ILE A 191 -4.89 6.27 2.53
CA ILE A 191 -5.04 4.83 2.64
C ILE A 191 -5.98 4.34 1.54
N ASP A 192 -5.52 3.46 0.67
CA ASP A 192 -6.30 2.89 -0.45
C ASP A 192 -7.04 3.97 -1.27
N GLY A 193 -6.39 5.14 -1.48
CA GLY A 193 -6.95 6.26 -2.23
C GLY A 193 -7.91 7.16 -1.45
N VAL A 194 -8.11 6.91 -0.16
CA VAL A 194 -8.95 7.73 0.70
C VAL A 194 -8.08 8.56 1.65
N SER A 195 -8.32 9.88 1.72
CA SER A 195 -7.66 10.73 2.69
C SER A 195 -8.03 10.31 4.10
N ALA A 196 -7.01 10.03 4.91
CA ALA A 196 -7.13 9.68 6.32
C ALA A 196 -6.49 10.75 7.22
N ASN A 197 -6.45 11.99 6.73
CA ASN A 197 -5.89 13.12 7.46
C ASN A 197 -6.74 13.48 8.68
N ASP A 198 -6.09 14.08 9.67
CA ASP A 198 -6.82 14.78 10.74
C ASP A 198 -7.42 16.09 10.19
N SER A 199 -8.68 16.05 9.81
CA SER A 199 -9.41 17.20 9.23
C SER A 199 -9.51 18.42 10.16
N TYR A 200 -9.26 18.24 11.45
CA TYR A 200 -9.31 19.33 12.43
C TYR A 200 -7.92 19.91 12.75
N GLY A 201 -6.84 19.24 12.30
CA GLY A 201 -5.46 19.66 12.54
C GLY A 201 -5.08 19.67 14.02
N LEU A 202 -5.74 18.85 14.84
CA LEU A 202 -5.51 18.75 16.29
C LEU A 202 -4.40 17.75 16.62
N SER A 203 -4.18 16.77 15.74
CA SER A 203 -3.10 15.81 15.87
C SER A 203 -1.76 16.46 15.53
N SER A 204 -0.74 16.08 16.26
CA SER A 204 0.66 16.42 15.91
C SER A 204 1.21 15.62 14.76
N ASN A 205 0.56 14.51 14.39
CA ASN A 205 0.84 13.68 13.25
C ASN A 205 -0.17 13.93 12.12
N ALA A 206 0.09 13.45 10.92
CA ALA A 206 -0.79 13.60 9.78
C ALA A 206 -2.16 12.92 9.95
N TYR A 207 -2.25 11.89 10.77
CA TYR A 207 -3.46 11.09 11.01
C TYR A 207 -4.10 11.38 12.37
N PRO A 208 -5.42 11.09 12.56
CA PRO A 208 -6.20 11.55 13.71
C PRO A 208 -5.98 10.75 15.01
N THR A 209 -5.09 9.78 15.00
CA THR A 209 -4.81 8.88 16.14
C THR A 209 -3.37 9.04 16.63
N ASN A 210 -3.06 8.63 17.85
CA ASN A 210 -1.69 8.68 18.39
C ASN A 210 -0.73 7.74 17.65
N ARG A 211 -1.26 6.62 17.16
CA ARG A 211 -0.56 5.65 16.29
C ARG A 211 -1.27 5.57 14.95
N MET A 212 -0.61 4.98 13.98
CA MET A 212 -1.20 4.66 12.70
C MET A 212 -2.51 3.86 12.89
N PRO A 213 -3.61 4.22 12.18
CA PRO A 213 -4.91 3.57 12.36
C PRO A 213 -5.00 2.16 11.73
N LEU A 214 -3.91 1.65 11.18
CA LEU A 214 -3.80 0.32 10.56
C LEU A 214 -2.59 -0.43 11.10
N SER A 215 -2.73 -1.76 11.27
CA SER A 215 -1.59 -2.62 11.53
C SER A 215 -0.64 -2.66 10.34
N ILE A 216 0.66 -2.62 10.60
CA ILE A 216 1.70 -2.77 9.57
C ILE A 216 1.58 -4.11 8.83
N ASP A 217 1.01 -5.13 9.46
CA ASP A 217 0.83 -6.47 8.91
C ASP A 217 -0.15 -6.52 7.72
N VAL A 218 -1.06 -5.55 7.62
CA VAL A 218 -2.03 -5.45 6.51
C VAL A 218 -1.57 -4.55 5.38
N ILE A 219 -0.41 -3.90 5.50
CA ILE A 219 0.12 -3.00 4.47
C ILE A 219 0.81 -3.80 3.37
N ASP A 220 0.50 -3.47 2.13
CA ASP A 220 1.14 -4.02 0.94
C ASP A 220 2.29 -3.14 0.46
N GLN A 221 2.03 -1.84 0.29
CA GLN A 221 3.03 -0.88 -0.15
C GLN A 221 2.85 0.47 0.55
N VAL A 222 3.97 1.14 0.77
CA VAL A 222 4.05 2.49 1.31
C VAL A 222 4.85 3.35 0.35
N SER A 223 4.29 4.45 -0.12
CA SER A 223 5.00 5.47 -0.88
C SER A 223 5.08 6.75 -0.08
N VAL A 224 6.29 7.21 0.17
CA VAL A 224 6.61 8.49 0.78
C VAL A 224 6.93 9.45 -0.35
N LYS A 225 6.14 10.51 -0.52
CA LYS A 225 6.33 11.52 -1.57
C LYS A 225 6.62 12.88 -0.95
N ILE A 226 7.77 13.43 -1.29
CA ILE A 226 8.22 14.72 -0.79
C ILE A 226 8.00 15.76 -1.87
N ALA A 227 7.50 16.95 -1.49
CA ALA A 227 7.20 18.02 -2.44
C ALA A 227 6.31 17.54 -3.61
N ASN A 228 5.17 16.96 -3.27
CA ASN A 228 4.26 16.39 -4.23
C ASN A 228 3.56 17.50 -5.05
N PHE A 229 3.77 17.48 -6.36
CA PHE A 229 3.14 18.40 -7.31
C PHE A 229 1.96 17.77 -8.05
N ASP A 230 1.54 16.58 -7.64
CA ASP A 230 0.42 15.89 -8.25
C ASP A 230 -0.89 16.46 -7.71
N ALA A 231 -1.74 16.95 -8.60
CA ALA A 231 -3.02 17.55 -8.25
C ALA A 231 -4.01 16.55 -7.60
N GLU A 232 -3.80 15.26 -7.79
CA GLU A 232 -4.63 14.20 -7.21
C GLU A 232 -4.30 13.96 -5.73
N LEU A 233 -3.08 14.29 -5.30
CA LEU A 233 -2.64 14.20 -3.90
C LEU A 233 -2.84 15.54 -3.18
N GLY A 234 -4.07 16.03 -3.14
CA GLY A 234 -4.43 17.26 -2.45
C GLY A 234 -4.19 17.20 -0.92
N GLU A 235 -4.53 18.29 -0.24
CA GLU A 235 -4.57 18.43 1.23
C GLU A 235 -3.22 18.34 1.96
N ALA A 236 -2.09 18.37 1.25
CA ALA A 236 -0.76 18.35 1.85
C ALA A 236 0.15 19.40 1.25
N SER A 237 0.97 20.06 2.07
CA SER A 237 1.97 21.02 1.60
C SER A 237 3.41 20.62 1.90
N SER A 238 3.62 19.64 2.78
CA SER A 238 4.96 19.13 3.11
C SER A 238 5.31 17.86 2.35
N GLY A 239 4.32 17.04 2.02
CA GLY A 239 4.45 15.76 1.35
C GLY A 239 3.33 14.81 1.71
N ASN A 240 3.33 13.61 1.11
CA ASN A 240 2.30 12.61 1.33
C ASN A 240 2.90 11.25 1.69
N ILE A 241 2.22 10.55 2.59
CA ILE A 241 2.35 9.11 2.78
C ILE A 241 1.13 8.47 2.13
N VAL A 242 1.36 7.70 1.09
CA VAL A 242 0.32 6.93 0.42
C VAL A 242 0.58 5.46 0.70
N LEU A 243 -0.40 4.77 1.24
CA LEU A 243 -0.30 3.36 1.51
C LEU A 243 -1.47 2.58 0.93
N THR A 244 -1.19 1.33 0.61
CA THR A 244 -2.18 0.38 0.13
C THR A 244 -2.19 -0.85 1.00
N THR A 245 -3.37 -1.41 1.18
CA THR A 245 -3.55 -2.62 1.98
C THR A 245 -3.41 -3.88 1.13
N LYS A 246 -2.95 -4.96 1.76
CA LYS A 246 -2.83 -6.28 1.12
C LYS A 246 -4.18 -6.74 0.63
N ALA A 247 -4.26 -7.09 -0.64
CA ALA A 247 -5.43 -7.70 -1.24
C ALA A 247 -5.32 -9.23 -1.21
N GLY A 248 -6.42 -9.92 -0.91
CA GLY A 248 -6.44 -11.39 -0.91
C GLY A 248 -6.05 -12.01 -2.25
N THR A 249 -5.50 -13.20 -2.20
CA THR A 249 -5.05 -14.01 -3.33
C THR A 249 -5.77 -15.36 -3.36
N ASN A 250 -5.41 -16.26 -4.29
CA ASN A 250 -5.97 -17.61 -4.37
C ASN A 250 -5.47 -18.55 -3.27
N ASP A 251 -4.44 -18.15 -2.55
CA ASP A 251 -3.89 -18.86 -1.42
C ASP A 251 -4.20 -18.12 -0.12
N PHE A 252 -4.37 -18.87 0.97
CA PHE A 252 -4.54 -18.29 2.28
C PHE A 252 -3.18 -17.87 2.83
N HIS A 253 -3.11 -16.63 3.28
CA HIS A 253 -1.96 -16.06 3.97
C HIS A 253 -2.42 -15.45 5.28
N GLY A 254 -1.52 -15.42 6.26
CA GLY A 254 -1.79 -14.77 7.52
C GLY A 254 -0.52 -14.56 8.32
N SER A 255 -0.58 -13.60 9.21
CA SER A 255 0.44 -13.33 10.23
C SER A 255 -0.22 -13.20 11.58
N PHE A 256 0.55 -13.52 12.59
CA PHE A 256 0.17 -13.40 13.98
C PHE A 256 1.38 -12.88 14.75
N THR A 257 1.20 -11.78 15.45
CA THR A 257 2.27 -11.10 16.18
C THR A 257 1.84 -10.86 17.61
N ILE A 258 2.71 -11.20 18.56
CA ILE A 258 2.63 -10.81 19.96
C ILE A 258 3.95 -10.15 20.30
N GLU A 259 3.91 -8.93 20.76
CA GLU A 259 5.05 -8.24 21.33
C GLU A 259 4.75 -7.77 22.73
N SER A 260 5.72 -7.89 23.61
CA SER A 260 5.70 -7.31 24.94
C SER A 260 7.07 -6.72 25.21
N SER A 261 7.12 -5.45 25.52
CA SER A 261 8.36 -4.75 25.89
C SER A 261 8.19 -4.16 27.27
N GLN A 262 9.15 -4.49 28.13
CA GLN A 262 9.27 -3.91 29.46
C GLN A 262 10.61 -3.21 29.56
N THR A 263 10.60 -1.92 29.84
CA THR A 263 11.82 -1.18 30.08
C THR A 263 12.09 -1.17 31.58
N SER A 264 12.94 -2.09 32.04
CA SER A 264 13.40 -2.06 33.42
C SER A 264 14.56 -1.06 33.52
N GLY A 265 14.28 0.10 34.10
CA GLY A 265 15.29 1.10 34.37
C GLY A 265 16.08 0.78 35.62
N ASP A 266 17.23 0.09 35.49
CA ASP A 266 18.28 0.22 36.50
C ASP A 266 18.91 1.61 36.36
N GLU A 267 18.72 2.44 37.38
CA GLU A 267 19.20 3.82 37.39
C GLU A 267 20.74 3.88 37.30
N PRO A 268 21.27 4.62 36.35
CA PRO A 268 22.72 4.81 36.27
C PRO A 268 23.29 5.66 37.42
N PHE A 269 22.47 6.18 38.35
CA PHE A 269 22.89 7.09 39.42
C PHE A 269 22.30 6.82 40.81
N GLY A 270 21.75 5.64 41.06
CA GLY A 270 21.56 5.14 42.45
C GLY A 270 20.35 5.63 43.23
N GLU A 271 19.37 6.27 42.64
CA GLU A 271 18.07 6.53 43.24
C GLU A 271 16.99 5.71 42.53
N LYS A 272 16.31 4.82 43.24
CA LYS A 272 15.13 4.13 42.69
C LYS A 272 14.04 5.16 42.43
N ALA A 273 13.71 5.39 41.16
CA ALA A 273 12.45 6.06 40.84
C ALA A 273 11.31 5.10 41.23
N ASP A 274 10.42 5.57 42.10
CA ASP A 274 9.17 4.84 42.46
C ASP A 274 8.17 4.82 41.30
N ASN A 275 8.65 4.78 40.07
CA ASN A 275 7.82 4.89 38.86
C ASN A 275 7.69 3.52 38.23
N ALA A 276 6.47 3.19 37.84
CA ALA A 276 6.21 2.03 37.03
C ALA A 276 7.03 2.12 35.73
N ASP A 277 7.71 1.04 35.35
CA ASP A 277 8.42 0.98 34.08
C ASP A 277 7.41 1.08 32.93
N PRO A 278 7.76 1.77 31.84
CA PRO A 278 6.89 1.79 30.67
C PRO A 278 6.76 0.38 30.09
N ASP A 279 5.51 -0.04 29.95
CA ASP A 279 5.18 -1.33 29.36
C ASP A 279 4.45 -1.12 28.05
N THR A 280 4.78 -1.93 27.04
CA THR A 280 4.01 -1.99 25.81
C THR A 280 3.60 -3.44 25.52
N GLU A 281 2.35 -3.61 25.17
CA GLU A 281 1.80 -4.88 24.70
C GLU A 281 1.15 -4.68 23.33
N LEU A 282 1.51 -5.51 22.37
CA LEU A 282 0.93 -5.53 21.04
C LEU A 282 0.47 -6.94 20.70
N PHE A 283 -0.76 -7.01 20.22
CA PHE A 283 -1.33 -8.20 19.61
C PHE A 283 -1.85 -7.83 18.21
N SER A 284 -1.37 -8.54 17.20
CA SER A 284 -1.82 -8.32 15.82
C SER A 284 -2.14 -9.65 15.14
N ILE A 285 -3.19 -9.64 14.33
CA ILE A 285 -3.54 -10.74 13.43
C ILE A 285 -3.93 -10.17 12.08
N ALA A 286 -3.37 -10.71 11.02
CA ALA A 286 -3.76 -10.43 9.65
C ALA A 286 -4.05 -11.73 8.91
N LEU A 287 -5.16 -11.77 8.17
CA LEU A 287 -5.60 -12.92 7.40
C LEU A 287 -6.11 -12.46 6.04
N GLN A 288 -5.73 -13.19 4.99
CA GLN A 288 -6.20 -12.93 3.64
C GLN A 288 -6.34 -14.22 2.85
N GLY A 289 -7.23 -14.24 1.86
CA GLY A 289 -7.42 -15.42 1.04
C GLY A 289 -8.65 -15.34 0.13
N PRO A 290 -8.97 -16.43 -0.58
CA PRO A 290 -10.09 -16.49 -1.47
C PRO A 290 -11.39 -16.86 -0.72
N ILE A 291 -12.46 -16.13 -0.99
CA ILE A 291 -13.84 -16.60 -0.73
C ILE A 291 -14.28 -17.44 -1.94
N ILE A 292 -14.00 -16.94 -3.17
CA ILE A 292 -14.20 -17.66 -4.43
C ILE A 292 -12.93 -17.47 -5.23
N LYS A 293 -12.24 -18.57 -5.58
CA LYS A 293 -11.01 -18.54 -6.37
C LYS A 293 -11.17 -17.73 -7.65
N ASP A 294 -10.17 -16.94 -8.00
CA ASP A 294 -10.09 -16.05 -9.17
C ASP A 294 -11.15 -14.92 -9.22
N LYS A 295 -12.04 -14.80 -8.22
CA LYS A 295 -13.18 -13.87 -8.29
C LYS A 295 -13.37 -13.01 -7.06
N LEU A 296 -13.38 -13.60 -5.87
CA LEU A 296 -13.72 -12.90 -4.64
C LEU A 296 -12.73 -13.26 -3.55
N PHE A 297 -12.13 -12.25 -2.97
CA PHE A 297 -11.11 -12.35 -1.95
C PHE A 297 -11.52 -11.57 -0.70
N PHE A 298 -10.89 -11.90 0.42
CA PHE A 298 -10.98 -11.11 1.63
C PHE A 298 -9.58 -10.75 2.14
N SER A 299 -9.51 -9.65 2.86
CA SER A 299 -8.37 -9.27 3.70
C SER A 299 -8.94 -8.75 5.01
N PHE A 300 -8.38 -9.21 6.12
CA PHE A 300 -8.78 -8.85 7.47
C PHE A 300 -7.55 -8.57 8.31
N GLY A 301 -7.60 -7.50 9.09
CA GLY A 301 -6.56 -7.16 10.07
C GLY A 301 -7.19 -6.69 11.36
N TYR A 302 -6.56 -7.07 12.47
CA TYR A 302 -6.89 -6.59 13.81
C TYR A 302 -5.60 -6.38 14.59
N GLU A 303 -5.50 -5.22 15.23
CA GLU A 303 -4.40 -4.91 16.13
C GLU A 303 -4.95 -4.35 17.44
N LYS A 304 -4.39 -4.81 18.54
CA LYS A 304 -4.56 -4.23 19.86
C LYS A 304 -3.20 -3.81 20.38
N TYR A 305 -3.08 -2.55 20.71
CA TYR A 305 -1.87 -1.97 21.30
C TYR A 305 -2.22 -1.30 22.61
N GLU A 306 -1.48 -1.61 23.64
CA GLU A 306 -1.57 -1.01 24.97
C GLU A 306 -0.19 -0.50 25.36
N ALA A 307 -0.11 0.75 25.78
CA ALA A 307 1.11 1.33 26.30
C ALA A 307 0.81 2.04 27.61
N SER A 308 1.68 1.86 28.60
CA SER A 308 1.64 2.57 29.85
C SER A 308 2.90 3.42 29.99
N ASP A 309 2.73 4.75 29.93
CA ASP A 309 3.81 5.68 30.22
C ASP A 309 3.63 6.26 31.61
N PRO A 310 4.57 6.03 32.54
CA PRO A 310 4.48 6.63 33.88
C PRO A 310 4.69 8.13 33.79
N ILE A 311 3.69 8.89 34.24
CA ILE A 311 3.80 10.34 34.35
C ILE A 311 4.57 10.68 35.63
N GLN A 312 5.78 11.23 35.51
CA GLN A 312 6.49 11.81 36.62
C GLN A 312 5.79 13.10 37.11
N MET A 313 5.03 13.05 38.18
CA MET A 313 4.65 14.25 38.88
C MET A 313 5.86 14.74 39.69
N GLN A 314 6.58 15.75 39.19
CA GLN A 314 7.47 16.52 40.06
C GLN A 314 6.62 17.22 41.12
N ALA A 315 6.70 16.73 42.35
CA ALA A 315 6.18 17.47 43.47
C ALA A 315 6.94 18.80 43.52
N PHE A 316 6.24 19.92 43.32
CA PHE A 316 6.81 21.23 43.63
C PHE A 316 7.15 21.21 45.13
N GLN A 317 8.41 21.03 45.48
CA GLN A 317 8.87 21.37 46.81
C GLN A 317 8.74 22.88 46.92
N SER A 318 7.66 23.31 47.55
CA SER A 318 7.55 24.66 48.06
C SER A 318 8.62 24.84 49.14
N GLY A 319 9.78 25.36 48.71
CA GLY A 319 10.78 25.86 49.66
C GLY A 319 10.15 27.00 50.46
N LEU A 320 9.88 26.78 51.73
CA LEU A 320 9.76 27.79 52.75
C LEU A 320 11.11 27.99 53.41
#